data_65d9c2b8fb49e57cab99ee73bcd04094
#
_entry.id   65d9c2b8fb49e57cab99ee73bcd04094
#
_cell.length_a   1.000
_cell.length_b   1.000
_cell.length_c   1.000
_cell.angle_alpha   90.00
_cell.angle_beta   90.00
_cell.angle_gamma   90.00
#
_symmetry.space_group_name_H-M   'P 1'
#
loop_
_entity.id
_entity.type
_entity.pdbx_description
1 polymer ?
#
loop_
_entity_poly.entity_id
_entity_poly.type
_entity_poly.pdbx_seq_one_letter_code
_entity_poly.pdbx_strand_id
1 'polypeptide(L)'
;MRKPLVFILIVILVFCLTISAQEYNENQESVFTQRRQGMVINQLQSRDIIDSKVLQAMLTIPRHQFVDPRIRESAYNDYPLSIGEGQTISQPYIVALMTQLLDLKKGEKVLEIGTGSGYQAAILAEIAEEVYTIEIYESLSKKSETLLTDLGYQNIKFKVGDGYHGWEEHAPYDAIIVTCAPDHVPPPLLQQIKDNGGRIVIPVGGIWMVQTLMKIEKIEGKIKSKGIIGVRFVPMIGHSR
;
A
#
# COMPACT_ATOMS: atom_id res chain seq x y z
N MET A 1 19.78 -4.67 58.08
CA MET A 1 18.57 -3.98 57.55
C MET A 1 18.91 -2.94 56.46
N ARG A 2 19.36 -3.38 55.25
CA ARG A 2 19.69 -2.46 54.12
C ARG A 2 18.97 -2.77 52.80
N LYS A 3 18.01 -3.75 52.79
CA LYS A 3 17.31 -4.21 51.57
C LYS A 3 16.25 -3.24 50.99
N PRO A 4 15.46 -2.43 51.75
CA PRO A 4 14.39 -1.61 51.16
C PRO A 4 14.91 -0.44 50.32
N LEU A 5 16.06 0.15 50.66
CA LEU A 5 16.60 1.32 49.95
C LEU A 5 17.08 0.96 48.53
N VAL A 6 17.68 -0.21 48.34
CA VAL A 6 18.16 -0.70 47.05
C VAL A 6 16.97 -1.00 46.12
N PHE A 7 15.88 -1.56 46.66
CA PHE A 7 14.66 -1.83 45.89
C PHE A 7 14.00 -0.54 45.39
N ILE A 8 13.91 0.49 46.24
CA ILE A 8 13.35 1.81 45.86
C ILE A 8 14.21 2.47 44.78
N LEU A 9 15.52 2.42 44.88
CA LEU A 9 16.43 2.95 43.84
C LEU A 9 16.28 2.25 42.50
N ILE A 10 16.12 0.93 42.49
CA ILE A 10 15.87 0.15 41.24
C ILE A 10 14.54 0.55 40.62
N VAL A 11 13.47 0.69 41.39
CA VAL A 11 12.15 1.10 40.90
C VAL A 11 12.20 2.52 40.31
N ILE A 12 12.88 3.46 40.94
CA ILE A 12 13.06 4.83 40.44
C ILE A 12 13.87 4.80 39.13
N LEU A 13 14.95 4.03 39.07
CA LEU A 13 15.77 3.92 37.86
C LEU A 13 14.99 3.33 36.68
N VAL A 14 14.22 2.26 36.90
CA VAL A 14 13.35 1.66 35.88
C VAL A 14 12.30 2.65 35.43
N PHE A 15 11.66 3.38 36.33
CA PHE A 15 10.67 4.41 36.02
C PHE A 15 11.26 5.57 35.19
N CYS A 16 12.46 6.06 35.56
CA CYS A 16 13.16 7.09 34.79
C CYS A 16 13.54 6.59 33.39
N LEU A 17 13.98 5.32 33.22
CA LEU A 17 14.31 4.74 31.94
C LEU A 17 13.07 4.58 31.06
N THR A 18 11.92 4.20 31.61
CA THR A 18 10.66 4.09 30.86
C THR A 18 10.16 5.45 30.37
N ILE A 19 10.23 6.49 31.19
CA ILE A 19 9.87 7.87 30.81
C ILE A 19 10.78 8.36 29.67
N SER A 20 12.10 8.19 29.82
CA SER A 20 13.05 8.62 28.78
C SER A 20 12.84 7.87 27.45
N ALA A 21 12.51 6.59 27.50
CA ALA A 21 12.20 5.80 26.30
C ALA A 21 10.89 6.25 25.65
N GLN A 22 9.88 6.58 26.43
CA GLN A 22 8.60 7.09 25.94
C GLN A 22 8.76 8.46 25.29
N GLU A 23 9.46 9.40 25.92
CA GLU A 23 9.75 10.73 25.35
C GLU A 23 10.56 10.62 24.05
N TYR A 24 11.52 9.69 23.99
CA TYR A 24 12.28 9.42 22.76
C TYR A 24 11.38 8.92 21.63
N ASN A 25 10.48 7.97 21.92
CA ASN A 25 9.55 7.42 20.93
C ASN A 25 8.56 8.48 20.44
N GLU A 26 8.01 9.30 21.32
CA GLU A 26 7.10 10.40 20.98
C GLU A 26 7.80 11.44 20.09
N ASN A 27 9.04 11.77 20.37
CA ASN A 27 9.84 12.68 19.55
C ASN A 27 10.11 12.10 18.15
N GLN A 28 10.46 10.81 18.04
CA GLN A 28 10.65 10.13 16.76
C GLN A 28 9.36 10.11 15.94
N GLU A 29 8.21 9.79 16.55
CA GLU A 29 6.92 9.78 15.84
C GLU A 29 6.51 11.19 15.37
N SER A 30 6.83 12.22 16.16
CA SER A 30 6.64 13.62 15.74
C SER A 30 7.45 13.96 14.49
N VAL A 31 8.72 13.53 14.40
CA VAL A 31 9.57 13.72 13.23
C VAL A 31 8.99 13.01 12.01
N PHE A 32 8.55 11.76 12.16
CA PHE A 32 7.92 11.02 11.05
C PHE A 32 6.59 11.64 10.61
N THR A 33 5.82 12.19 11.53
CA THR A 33 4.59 12.93 11.22
C THR A 33 4.89 14.18 10.39
N GLN A 34 5.90 14.96 10.73
CA GLN A 34 6.32 16.13 9.94
C GLN A 34 6.80 15.71 8.53
N ARG A 35 7.58 14.63 8.42
CA ARG A 35 8.02 14.10 7.11
C ARG A 35 6.85 13.64 6.25
N ARG A 36 5.86 12.97 6.86
CA ARG A 36 4.64 12.54 6.18
C ARG A 36 3.85 13.73 5.64
N GLN A 37 3.68 14.78 6.44
CA GLN A 37 3.05 16.02 6.00
C GLN A 37 3.83 16.68 4.86
N GLY A 38 5.16 16.76 4.99
CA GLY A 38 6.04 17.27 3.94
C GLY A 38 5.95 16.46 2.63
N MET A 39 5.88 15.13 2.72
CA MET A 39 5.64 14.26 1.57
C MET A 39 4.32 14.61 0.87
N VAL A 40 3.22 14.72 1.61
CA VAL A 40 1.91 15.03 1.01
C VAL A 40 1.90 16.41 0.35
N ILE A 41 2.42 17.44 1.02
CA ILE A 41 2.43 18.82 0.50
C ILE A 41 3.36 18.92 -0.71
N ASN A 42 4.61 18.46 -0.59
CA ASN A 42 5.68 18.78 -1.54
C ASN A 42 5.78 17.77 -2.69
N GLN A 43 5.30 16.54 -2.51
CA GLN A 43 5.44 15.48 -3.52
C GLN A 43 4.11 15.10 -4.19
N LEU A 44 2.96 15.32 -3.51
CA LEU A 44 1.65 14.92 -4.01
C LEU A 44 0.83 16.14 -4.45
N GLN A 45 0.48 17.04 -3.54
CA GLN A 45 -0.33 18.23 -3.84
C GLN A 45 0.36 19.20 -4.79
N SER A 46 1.68 19.34 -4.72
CA SER A 46 2.47 20.19 -5.63
C SER A 46 2.49 19.67 -7.08
N ARG A 47 2.02 18.47 -7.31
CA ARG A 47 1.86 17.87 -8.64
C ARG A 47 0.36 17.85 -9.02
N ASP A 48 -0.18 16.68 -9.28
CA ASP A 48 -1.54 16.47 -9.82
C ASP A 48 -2.43 15.60 -8.92
N ILE A 49 -2.02 15.36 -7.66
CA ILE A 49 -2.87 14.63 -6.70
C ILE A 49 -3.80 15.62 -6.02
N ILE A 50 -5.08 15.57 -6.40
CA ILE A 50 -6.14 16.49 -5.95
C ILE A 50 -7.27 15.80 -5.19
N ASP A 51 -7.35 14.45 -5.24
CA ASP A 51 -8.39 13.71 -4.49
C ASP A 51 -8.13 13.81 -2.99
N SER A 52 -9.04 14.51 -2.28
CA SER A 52 -8.91 14.74 -0.85
C SER A 52 -8.92 13.46 -0.01
N LYS A 53 -9.59 12.39 -0.46
CA LYS A 53 -9.63 11.09 0.23
C LYS A 53 -8.24 10.43 0.15
N VAL A 54 -7.63 10.47 -1.03
CA VAL A 54 -6.27 9.97 -1.24
C VAL A 54 -5.26 10.74 -0.40
N LEU A 55 -5.31 12.07 -0.44
CA LEU A 55 -4.42 12.92 0.35
C LEU A 55 -4.60 12.67 1.86
N GLN A 56 -5.84 12.50 2.33
CA GLN A 56 -6.11 12.18 3.73
C GLN A 56 -5.57 10.80 4.13
N ALA A 57 -5.77 9.77 3.31
CA ALA A 57 -5.21 8.43 3.55
C ALA A 57 -3.67 8.48 3.63
N MET A 58 -3.04 9.20 2.69
CA MET A 58 -1.57 9.39 2.69
C MET A 58 -1.05 10.17 3.89
N LEU A 59 -1.87 11.08 4.48
CA LEU A 59 -1.57 11.78 5.74
C LEU A 59 -1.75 10.89 6.96
N THR A 60 -2.71 9.98 6.94
CA THR A 60 -3.06 9.12 8.08
C THR A 60 -2.04 8.01 8.29
N ILE A 61 -1.68 7.30 7.20
CA ILE A 61 -0.94 6.04 7.30
C ILE A 61 0.55 6.26 7.54
N PRO A 62 1.13 5.66 8.61
CA PRO A 62 2.54 5.82 8.98
C PRO A 62 3.46 4.97 8.08
N ARG A 63 3.75 5.44 6.85
CA ARG A 63 4.52 4.72 5.83
C ARG A 63 5.84 4.14 6.35
N HIS A 64 6.49 4.79 7.32
CA HIS A 64 7.73 4.32 7.92
C HIS A 64 7.59 2.98 8.68
N GLN A 65 6.37 2.55 9.01
CA GLN A 65 6.12 1.24 9.61
C GLN A 65 6.07 0.11 8.58
N PHE A 66 5.93 0.43 7.29
CA PHE A 66 5.84 -0.52 6.17
C PHE A 66 7.19 -0.82 5.51
N VAL A 67 8.28 -0.36 6.09
CA VAL A 67 9.66 -0.59 5.63
C VAL A 67 10.53 -1.16 6.76
N ASP A 68 11.69 -1.71 6.39
CA ASP A 68 12.67 -2.18 7.37
C ASP A 68 13.07 -1.04 8.33
N PRO A 69 13.17 -1.28 9.64
CA PRO A 69 13.60 -0.28 10.63
C PRO A 69 14.89 0.47 10.25
N ARG A 70 15.81 -0.20 9.56
CA ARG A 70 17.11 0.36 9.15
C ARG A 70 16.99 1.45 8.09
N ILE A 71 15.87 1.52 7.37
CA ILE A 71 15.64 2.48 6.29
C ILE A 71 14.43 3.39 6.52
N ARG A 72 13.84 3.39 7.73
CA ARG A 72 12.67 4.22 8.09
C ARG A 72 12.86 5.70 7.82
N GLU A 73 14.08 6.19 7.99
CA GLU A 73 14.45 7.59 7.71
C GLU A 73 14.16 7.99 6.25
N SER A 74 14.21 7.04 5.33
CA SER A 74 13.95 7.23 3.89
C SER A 74 12.49 6.99 3.48
N ALA A 75 11.62 6.57 4.41
CA ALA A 75 10.26 6.11 4.08
C ALA A 75 9.40 7.17 3.37
N TYR A 76 9.66 8.44 3.62
CA TYR A 76 8.91 9.56 3.05
C TYR A 76 9.59 10.23 1.85
N ASN A 77 10.68 9.66 1.36
CA ASN A 77 11.35 10.14 0.15
C ASN A 77 10.58 9.70 -1.11
N ASP A 78 10.71 10.47 -2.19
CA ASP A 78 9.95 10.28 -3.44
C ASP A 78 10.56 9.21 -4.36
N TYR A 79 10.80 8.01 -3.80
CA TYR A 79 11.30 6.85 -4.54
C TYR A 79 10.86 5.52 -3.89
N PRO A 80 10.89 4.38 -4.63
CA PRO A 80 10.58 3.07 -4.08
C PRO A 80 11.68 2.60 -3.13
N LEU A 81 11.31 1.76 -2.13
CA LEU A 81 12.23 1.16 -1.17
C LEU A 81 12.10 -0.36 -1.17
N SER A 82 13.21 -1.07 -0.94
CA SER A 82 13.19 -2.54 -0.85
C SER A 82 12.43 -3.01 0.41
N ILE A 83 11.64 -4.09 0.24
CA ILE A 83 10.90 -4.76 1.32
C ILE A 83 11.26 -6.24 1.49
N GLY A 84 12.25 -6.72 0.76
CA GLY A 84 12.64 -8.14 0.69
C GLY A 84 12.06 -8.84 -0.54
N GLU A 85 12.42 -10.11 -0.73
CA GLU A 85 11.98 -10.96 -1.86
C GLU A 85 12.20 -10.32 -3.26
N GLY A 86 13.13 -9.37 -3.38
CA GLY A 86 13.32 -8.59 -4.60
C GLY A 86 12.19 -7.60 -4.89
N GLN A 87 11.28 -7.38 -3.94
CA GLN A 87 10.11 -6.50 -4.07
C GLN A 87 10.35 -5.14 -3.43
N THR A 88 9.47 -4.19 -3.76
CA THR A 88 9.57 -2.81 -3.26
C THR A 88 8.21 -2.28 -2.80
N ILE A 89 8.23 -1.41 -1.79
CA ILE A 89 7.14 -0.46 -1.56
C ILE A 89 7.25 0.65 -2.61
N SER A 90 6.18 0.90 -3.34
CA SER A 90 6.17 1.87 -4.46
C SER A 90 6.44 3.31 -3.98
N GLN A 91 6.97 4.15 -4.87
CA GLN A 91 7.13 5.59 -4.67
C GLN A 91 5.82 6.22 -4.18
N PRO A 92 5.83 7.12 -3.19
CA PRO A 92 4.61 7.75 -2.65
C PRO A 92 3.70 8.36 -3.70
N TYR A 93 4.27 9.09 -4.66
CA TYR A 93 3.52 9.69 -5.76
C TYR A 93 2.78 8.64 -6.61
N ILE A 94 3.42 7.52 -6.92
CA ILE A 94 2.81 6.44 -7.71
C ILE A 94 1.65 5.77 -6.95
N VAL A 95 1.81 5.53 -5.64
CA VAL A 95 0.71 5.03 -4.77
C VAL A 95 -0.49 5.97 -4.84
N ALA A 96 -0.26 7.27 -4.64
CA ALA A 96 -1.31 8.28 -4.65
C ALA A 96 -1.98 8.41 -6.04
N LEU A 97 -1.19 8.46 -7.13
CA LEU A 97 -1.69 8.57 -8.49
C LEU A 97 -2.55 7.36 -8.88
N MET A 98 -2.08 6.13 -8.60
CA MET A 98 -2.84 4.92 -8.92
C MET A 98 -4.14 4.86 -8.14
N THR A 99 -4.14 5.24 -6.86
CA THR A 99 -5.35 5.30 -6.04
C THR A 99 -6.32 6.37 -6.53
N GLN A 100 -5.84 7.57 -6.88
CA GLN A 100 -6.67 8.63 -7.46
C GLN A 100 -7.31 8.21 -8.80
N LEU A 101 -6.57 7.51 -9.66
CA LEU A 101 -7.08 7.01 -10.94
C LEU A 101 -8.20 5.98 -10.79
N LEU A 102 -8.26 5.24 -9.69
CA LEU A 102 -9.38 4.36 -9.36
C LEU A 102 -10.67 5.12 -9.05
N ASP A 103 -10.61 6.39 -8.64
CA ASP A 103 -11.78 7.19 -8.25
C ASP A 103 -12.71 6.45 -7.28
N LEU A 104 -12.13 5.88 -6.20
CA LEU A 104 -12.85 5.06 -5.24
C LEU A 104 -13.89 5.86 -4.47
N LYS A 105 -15.03 5.20 -4.19
CA LYS A 105 -16.14 5.74 -3.42
C LYS A 105 -16.39 4.89 -2.18
N LYS A 106 -16.97 5.52 -1.17
CA LYS A 106 -17.45 4.79 0.01
C LYS A 106 -18.47 3.73 -0.41
N GLY A 107 -18.36 2.54 0.16
CA GLY A 107 -19.21 1.39 -0.17
C GLY A 107 -18.68 0.54 -1.33
N GLU A 108 -17.52 0.88 -1.91
CA GLU A 108 -16.91 0.11 -2.99
C GLU A 108 -15.99 -1.00 -2.48
N LYS A 109 -15.91 -2.07 -3.27
CA LYS A 109 -15.06 -3.23 -3.06
C LYS A 109 -13.89 -3.20 -4.05
N VAL A 110 -12.67 -3.31 -3.54
CA VAL A 110 -11.46 -3.24 -4.36
C VAL A 110 -10.60 -4.50 -4.21
N LEU A 111 -10.01 -4.93 -5.32
CA LEU A 111 -8.99 -5.98 -5.35
C LEU A 111 -7.62 -5.36 -5.63
N GLU A 112 -6.64 -5.69 -4.82
CA GLU A 112 -5.22 -5.40 -5.03
C GLU A 112 -4.47 -6.65 -5.45
N ILE A 113 -3.63 -6.55 -6.47
CA ILE A 113 -2.69 -7.58 -6.90
C ILE A 113 -1.27 -7.13 -6.57
N GLY A 114 -0.63 -7.82 -5.62
CA GLY A 114 0.70 -7.50 -5.09
C GLY A 114 0.62 -6.75 -3.75
N THR A 115 0.27 -7.45 -2.67
CA THR A 115 0.21 -6.87 -1.31
C THR A 115 1.52 -6.24 -0.89
N GLY A 116 2.64 -6.91 -1.16
CA GLY A 116 3.98 -6.47 -0.82
C GLY A 116 4.12 -6.09 0.65
N SER A 117 4.37 -4.80 0.92
CA SER A 117 4.46 -4.26 2.29
C SER A 117 3.10 -4.11 2.99
N GLY A 118 1.99 -4.14 2.26
CA GLY A 118 0.66 -3.79 2.75
C GLY A 118 0.32 -2.29 2.72
N TYR A 119 1.25 -1.42 2.30
CA TYR A 119 1.02 0.03 2.33
C TYR A 119 -0.10 0.48 1.38
N GLN A 120 -0.13 -0.05 0.15
CA GLN A 120 -1.20 0.25 -0.79
C GLN A 120 -2.53 -0.32 -0.30
N ALA A 121 -2.56 -1.53 0.29
CA ALA A 121 -3.76 -2.10 0.91
C ALA A 121 -4.31 -1.19 2.03
N ALA A 122 -3.42 -0.64 2.89
CA ALA A 122 -3.81 0.31 3.93
C ALA A 122 -4.44 1.59 3.34
N ILE A 123 -3.83 2.18 2.29
CA ILE A 123 -4.38 3.36 1.61
C ILE A 123 -5.77 3.07 1.03
N LEU A 124 -5.97 1.91 0.43
CA LEU A 124 -7.27 1.49 -0.10
C LEU A 124 -8.31 1.32 1.02
N ALA A 125 -7.90 0.75 2.15
CA ALA A 125 -8.76 0.46 3.29
C ALA A 125 -9.31 1.72 3.99
N GLU A 126 -8.61 2.85 3.89
CA GLU A 126 -9.11 4.16 4.36
C GLU A 126 -10.24 4.72 3.50
N ILE A 127 -10.40 4.24 2.26
CA ILE A 127 -11.31 4.83 1.27
C ILE A 127 -12.45 3.87 0.90
N ALA A 128 -12.12 2.59 0.67
CA ALA A 128 -13.05 1.55 0.25
C ALA A 128 -13.75 0.87 1.44
N GLU A 129 -14.88 0.21 1.18
CA GLU A 129 -15.59 -0.60 2.19
C GLU A 129 -14.86 -1.91 2.48
N GLU A 130 -14.43 -2.61 1.43
CA GLU A 130 -13.71 -3.87 1.53
C GLU A 130 -12.50 -3.88 0.58
N VAL A 131 -11.37 -4.34 1.08
CA VAL A 131 -10.14 -4.57 0.34
C VAL A 131 -9.83 -6.05 0.31
N TYR A 132 -9.60 -6.58 -0.87
CA TYR A 132 -9.08 -7.92 -1.10
C TYR A 132 -7.68 -7.77 -1.65
N THR A 133 -6.70 -8.50 -1.13
CA THR A 133 -5.32 -8.38 -1.59
C THR A 133 -4.68 -9.75 -1.79
N ILE A 134 -3.95 -9.90 -2.89
CA ILE A 134 -3.28 -11.16 -3.26
C ILE A 134 -1.78 -10.92 -3.32
N GLU A 135 -1.03 -11.82 -2.67
CA GLU A 135 0.43 -11.84 -2.69
C GLU A 135 0.94 -13.23 -3.04
N ILE A 136 1.93 -13.31 -3.93
CA ILE A 136 2.50 -14.59 -4.33
C ILE A 136 3.55 -15.08 -3.32
N TYR A 137 4.24 -14.18 -2.64
CA TYR A 137 5.21 -14.50 -1.58
C TYR A 137 4.51 -14.62 -0.24
N GLU A 138 4.40 -15.85 0.28
CA GLU A 138 3.77 -16.11 1.56
C GLU A 138 4.42 -15.34 2.72
N SER A 139 5.75 -15.13 2.67
CA SER A 139 6.52 -14.37 3.66
C SER A 139 6.07 -12.91 3.74
N LEU A 140 5.84 -12.26 2.58
CA LEU A 140 5.35 -10.89 2.51
C LEU A 140 3.88 -10.80 2.92
N SER A 141 3.04 -11.74 2.46
CA SER A 141 1.62 -11.79 2.83
C SER A 141 1.44 -11.87 4.35
N LYS A 142 2.11 -12.80 5.02
CA LYS A 142 2.03 -12.95 6.48
C LYS A 142 2.53 -11.71 7.23
N LYS A 143 3.63 -11.12 6.77
CA LYS A 143 4.19 -9.92 7.39
C LYS A 143 3.24 -8.73 7.26
N SER A 144 2.66 -8.51 6.08
CA SER A 144 1.73 -7.41 5.85
C SER A 144 0.40 -7.63 6.58
N GLU A 145 -0.12 -8.85 6.61
CA GLU A 145 -1.33 -9.21 7.37
C GLU A 145 -1.16 -8.93 8.87
N THR A 146 -0.03 -9.36 9.46
CA THR A 146 0.27 -9.08 10.87
C THR A 146 0.31 -7.58 11.12
N LEU A 147 1.09 -6.83 10.32
CA LEU A 147 1.21 -5.38 10.49
C LEU A 147 -0.15 -4.67 10.37
N LEU A 148 -0.95 -5.02 9.37
CA LEU A 148 -2.24 -4.37 9.14
C LEU A 148 -3.27 -4.72 10.22
N THR A 149 -3.23 -5.94 10.75
CA THR A 149 -4.03 -6.35 11.92
C THR A 149 -3.63 -5.57 13.16
N ASP A 150 -2.32 -5.41 13.42
CA ASP A 150 -1.78 -4.63 14.55
C ASP A 150 -2.13 -3.14 14.44
N LEU A 151 -2.25 -2.61 13.22
CA LEU A 151 -2.73 -1.25 12.93
C LEU A 151 -4.25 -1.10 13.03
N GLY A 152 -4.99 -2.21 13.26
CA GLY A 152 -6.44 -2.19 13.50
C GLY A 152 -7.32 -2.31 12.27
N TYR A 153 -6.77 -2.61 11.08
CA TYR A 153 -7.57 -2.81 9.87
C TYR A 153 -8.38 -4.11 9.94
N GLN A 154 -9.69 -4.01 9.77
CA GLN A 154 -10.63 -5.15 9.80
C GLN A 154 -11.31 -5.38 8.45
N ASN A 155 -11.15 -4.46 7.50
CA ASN A 155 -11.77 -4.48 6.18
C ASN A 155 -10.84 -4.97 5.07
N ILE A 156 -9.71 -5.61 5.41
CA ILE A 156 -8.75 -6.19 4.47
C ILE A 156 -8.80 -7.71 4.56
N LYS A 157 -8.92 -8.37 3.41
CA LYS A 157 -8.86 -9.84 3.27
C LYS A 157 -7.63 -10.23 2.46
N PHE A 158 -6.87 -11.20 2.95
CA PHE A 158 -5.59 -11.62 2.39
C PHE A 158 -5.69 -12.98 1.71
N LYS A 159 -4.99 -13.13 0.59
CA LYS A 159 -4.82 -14.39 -0.12
C LYS A 159 -3.37 -14.56 -0.54
N VAL A 160 -2.78 -15.72 -0.27
CA VAL A 160 -1.52 -16.14 -0.89
C VAL A 160 -1.86 -16.86 -2.19
N GLY A 161 -1.28 -16.38 -3.31
CA GLY A 161 -1.53 -17.00 -4.61
C GLY A 161 -1.07 -16.16 -5.80
N ASP A 162 -1.31 -16.71 -6.99
CA ASP A 162 -1.00 -16.04 -8.26
C ASP A 162 -2.08 -14.98 -8.59
N GLY A 163 -1.66 -13.72 -8.54
CA GLY A 163 -2.53 -12.58 -8.81
C GLY A 163 -3.02 -12.46 -10.26
N TYR A 164 -2.41 -13.18 -11.22
CA TYR A 164 -2.85 -13.20 -12.61
C TYR A 164 -4.32 -13.62 -12.74
N HIS A 165 -4.75 -14.57 -11.90
CA HIS A 165 -6.11 -15.12 -11.91
C HIS A 165 -7.12 -14.25 -11.14
N GLY A 166 -6.66 -13.26 -10.37
CA GLY A 166 -7.53 -12.48 -9.48
C GLY A 166 -8.10 -13.33 -8.33
N TRP A 167 -9.30 -12.94 -7.86
CA TRP A 167 -10.00 -13.65 -6.79
C TRP A 167 -11.50 -13.76 -7.14
N GLU A 168 -11.81 -14.74 -7.95
CA GLU A 168 -13.13 -14.92 -8.58
C GLU A 168 -14.27 -15.08 -7.55
N GLU A 169 -13.99 -15.78 -6.44
CA GLU A 169 -14.96 -16.04 -5.37
C GLU A 169 -15.62 -14.77 -4.81
N HIS A 170 -14.90 -13.64 -4.87
CA HIS A 170 -15.38 -12.37 -4.35
C HIS A 170 -15.74 -11.35 -5.45
N ALA A 171 -15.66 -11.74 -6.72
CA ALA A 171 -16.08 -10.89 -7.83
C ALA A 171 -17.62 -10.68 -7.84
N PRO A 172 -18.14 -9.59 -8.46
CA PRO A 172 -17.40 -8.55 -9.16
C PRO A 172 -16.84 -7.47 -8.22
N TYR A 173 -15.74 -6.84 -8.63
CA TYR A 173 -15.10 -5.72 -7.94
C TYR A 173 -15.50 -4.38 -8.58
N ASP A 174 -15.59 -3.32 -7.78
CA ASP A 174 -15.74 -1.96 -8.27
C ASP A 174 -14.44 -1.46 -8.91
N ALA A 175 -13.31 -1.84 -8.32
CA ALA A 175 -12.00 -1.48 -8.81
C ALA A 175 -10.97 -2.60 -8.59
N ILE A 176 -9.96 -2.67 -9.48
CA ILE A 176 -8.78 -3.50 -9.31
C ILE A 176 -7.54 -2.62 -9.47
N ILE A 177 -6.58 -2.76 -8.57
CA ILE A 177 -5.25 -2.15 -8.67
C ILE A 177 -4.19 -3.23 -8.77
N VAL A 178 -3.26 -3.08 -9.71
CA VAL A 178 -2.17 -4.04 -9.90
C VAL A 178 -0.85 -3.31 -9.63
N THR A 179 -0.10 -3.77 -8.64
CA THR A 179 1.13 -3.12 -8.16
C THR A 179 2.41 -3.81 -8.63
N CYS A 180 2.28 -4.68 -9.61
CA CYS A 180 3.36 -5.33 -10.36
C CYS A 180 3.04 -5.27 -11.86
N ALA A 181 4.03 -5.43 -12.75
CA ALA A 181 3.85 -5.25 -14.19
C ALA A 181 3.75 -6.59 -14.94
N PRO A 182 2.57 -6.97 -15.46
CA PRO A 182 2.45 -7.99 -16.48
C PRO A 182 2.82 -7.44 -17.86
N ASP A 183 3.09 -8.31 -18.81
CA ASP A 183 3.35 -7.94 -20.21
C ASP A 183 2.07 -7.57 -20.98
N HIS A 184 0.91 -8.03 -20.52
CA HIS A 184 -0.43 -7.70 -21.02
C HIS A 184 -1.43 -7.61 -19.87
N VAL A 185 -2.62 -7.06 -20.12
CA VAL A 185 -3.70 -7.03 -19.13
C VAL A 185 -4.27 -8.44 -18.95
N PRO A 186 -4.21 -9.04 -17.73
CA PRO A 186 -4.75 -10.38 -17.52
C PRO A 186 -6.25 -10.46 -17.80
N PRO A 187 -6.71 -11.33 -18.74
CA PRO A 187 -8.12 -11.45 -19.06
C PRO A 187 -9.03 -11.77 -17.85
N PRO A 188 -8.61 -12.58 -16.85
CA PRO A 188 -9.43 -12.83 -15.67
C PRO A 188 -9.76 -11.56 -14.89
N LEU A 189 -8.86 -10.57 -14.83
CA LEU A 189 -9.12 -9.32 -14.11
C LEU A 189 -10.19 -8.48 -14.81
N LEU A 190 -10.23 -8.48 -16.16
CA LEU A 190 -11.27 -7.81 -16.94
C LEU A 190 -12.66 -8.44 -16.74
N GLN A 191 -12.71 -9.74 -16.45
CA GLN A 191 -13.95 -10.46 -16.18
C GLN A 191 -14.47 -10.20 -14.76
N GLN A 192 -13.56 -9.90 -13.81
CA GLN A 192 -13.88 -9.74 -12.41
C GLN A 192 -14.25 -8.30 -12.00
N ILE A 193 -14.21 -7.32 -12.91
CA ILE A 193 -14.74 -5.98 -12.64
C ILE A 193 -16.21 -5.87 -13.03
N LYS A 194 -16.96 -5.00 -12.36
CA LYS A 194 -18.36 -4.69 -12.67
C LYS A 194 -18.52 -4.25 -14.14
N ASP A 195 -19.60 -4.66 -14.79
CA ASP A 195 -19.90 -4.32 -16.19
C ASP A 195 -20.15 -2.82 -16.42
N ASN A 196 -20.63 -2.13 -15.40
CA ASN A 196 -20.83 -0.69 -15.39
C ASN A 196 -20.05 -0.04 -14.26
N GLY A 197 -19.08 0.78 -14.63
CA GLY A 197 -18.25 1.54 -13.69
C GLY A 197 -17.11 0.74 -13.09
N GLY A 198 -16.88 -0.53 -13.50
CA GLY A 198 -15.71 -1.29 -13.09
C GLY A 198 -14.42 -0.67 -13.64
N ARG A 199 -13.36 -0.57 -12.82
CA ARG A 199 -12.11 0.11 -13.15
C ARG A 199 -10.90 -0.75 -12.83
N ILE A 200 -9.85 -0.66 -13.67
CA ILE A 200 -8.54 -1.25 -13.37
C ILE A 200 -7.46 -0.19 -13.56
N VAL A 201 -6.52 -0.11 -12.63
CA VAL A 201 -5.26 0.64 -12.77
C VAL A 201 -4.12 -0.35 -12.71
N ILE A 202 -3.32 -0.41 -13.78
CA ILE A 202 -2.34 -1.47 -14.01
C ILE A 202 -1.15 -0.95 -14.82
N PRO A 203 0.11 -1.21 -14.42
CA PRO A 203 1.27 -1.02 -15.29
C PRO A 203 1.38 -2.21 -16.27
N VAL A 204 1.53 -1.92 -17.56
CA VAL A 204 1.64 -2.96 -18.62
C VAL A 204 2.92 -2.76 -19.42
N GLY A 205 3.68 -3.82 -19.60
CA GLY A 205 4.89 -3.81 -20.42
C GLY A 205 5.96 -4.81 -20.00
N GLY A 206 6.96 -5.01 -20.84
CA GLY A 206 8.03 -5.99 -20.62
C GLY A 206 8.96 -5.62 -19.45
N ILE A 207 9.59 -6.63 -18.87
CA ILE A 207 10.43 -6.56 -17.65
C ILE A 207 11.58 -5.55 -17.76
N TRP A 208 12.16 -5.37 -18.95
CA TRP A 208 13.34 -4.50 -19.18
C TRP A 208 12.97 -3.17 -19.85
N MET A 209 11.68 -2.89 -19.98
CA MET A 209 11.19 -1.69 -20.65
C MET A 209 10.51 -0.75 -19.66
N VAL A 210 10.28 0.49 -20.08
CA VAL A 210 9.35 1.39 -19.39
C VAL A 210 7.94 0.86 -19.65
N GLN A 211 7.24 0.51 -18.57
CA GLN A 211 5.84 0.09 -18.67
C GLN A 211 4.94 1.32 -18.80
N THR A 212 3.77 1.14 -19.38
CA THR A 212 2.73 2.17 -19.42
C THR A 212 1.74 1.93 -18.27
N LEU A 213 1.57 2.89 -17.37
CA LEU A 213 0.46 2.87 -16.41
C LEU A 213 -0.83 3.11 -17.18
N MET A 214 -1.75 2.15 -17.12
CA MET A 214 -3.02 2.18 -17.81
C MET A 214 -4.18 2.33 -16.83
N LYS A 215 -5.17 3.16 -17.19
CA LYS A 215 -6.51 3.13 -16.63
C LYS A 215 -7.44 2.43 -17.60
N ILE A 216 -8.18 1.45 -17.11
CA ILE A 216 -9.16 0.67 -17.85
C ILE A 216 -10.52 0.85 -17.16
N GLU A 217 -11.55 1.07 -17.94
CA GLU A 217 -12.94 1.25 -17.48
C GLU A 217 -13.86 0.33 -18.27
N LYS A 218 -14.82 -0.28 -17.59
CA LYS A 218 -15.86 -1.10 -18.23
C LYS A 218 -17.18 -0.34 -18.17
N ILE A 219 -17.72 0.01 -19.33
CA ILE A 219 -18.95 0.77 -19.51
C ILE A 219 -19.87 -0.01 -20.42
N GLU A 220 -21.05 -0.37 -19.93
CA GLU A 220 -22.00 -1.22 -20.67
C GLU A 220 -21.35 -2.49 -21.23
N GLY A 221 -20.51 -3.16 -20.43
CA GLY A 221 -19.76 -4.35 -20.81
C GLY A 221 -18.59 -4.10 -21.78
N LYS A 222 -18.38 -2.87 -22.26
CA LYS A 222 -17.30 -2.52 -23.20
C LYS A 222 -16.09 -1.98 -22.46
N ILE A 223 -14.91 -2.45 -22.86
CA ILE A 223 -13.64 -2.01 -22.30
C ILE A 223 -13.16 -0.75 -23.00
N LYS A 224 -12.86 0.30 -22.20
CA LYS A 224 -12.11 1.49 -22.62
C LYS A 224 -10.80 1.53 -21.86
N SER A 225 -9.70 1.79 -22.53
CA SER A 225 -8.37 1.89 -21.91
C SER A 225 -7.68 3.19 -22.31
N LYS A 226 -6.89 3.74 -21.37
CA LYS A 226 -6.10 4.96 -21.57
C LYS A 226 -4.73 4.76 -20.92
N GLY A 227 -3.65 5.01 -21.68
CA GLY A 227 -2.30 5.15 -21.16
C GLY A 227 -2.16 6.50 -20.43
N ILE A 228 -1.57 6.49 -19.24
CA ILE A 228 -1.43 7.65 -18.36
C ILE A 228 0.00 8.18 -18.38
N ILE A 229 0.96 7.43 -17.86
CA ILE A 229 2.39 7.78 -17.78
C ILE A 229 3.28 6.55 -17.94
N GLY A 230 4.56 6.78 -18.25
CA GLY A 230 5.60 5.76 -18.15
C GLY A 230 5.99 5.48 -16.70
N VAL A 231 6.10 4.21 -16.32
CA VAL A 231 6.43 3.75 -14.97
C VAL A 231 7.43 2.60 -15.00
N ARG A 232 7.99 2.26 -13.82
CA ARG A 232 8.81 1.06 -13.64
C ARG A 232 8.36 0.32 -12.40
N PHE A 233 7.79 -0.87 -12.61
CA PHE A 233 7.38 -1.80 -11.57
C PHE A 233 8.17 -3.10 -11.66
N VAL A 234 8.22 -3.82 -10.55
CA VAL A 234 8.66 -5.21 -10.54
C VAL A 234 7.73 -6.05 -11.40
N PRO A 235 8.23 -7.11 -12.07
CA PRO A 235 7.39 -7.92 -12.93
C PRO A 235 6.31 -8.67 -12.13
N MET A 236 5.15 -8.88 -12.74
CA MET A 236 4.20 -9.88 -12.27
C MET A 236 4.82 -11.25 -12.50
N ILE A 237 4.88 -12.08 -11.46
CA ILE A 237 5.38 -13.45 -11.51
C ILE A 237 4.23 -14.44 -11.40
N GLY A 238 4.46 -15.70 -11.77
CA GLY A 238 3.41 -16.71 -11.89
C GLY A 238 3.10 -17.02 -13.36
N HIS A 239 1.83 -17.19 -13.72
CA HIS A 239 1.38 -17.58 -15.06
C HIS A 239 1.53 -16.50 -16.13
N SER A 240 1.98 -15.30 -15.78
CA SER A 240 2.23 -14.20 -16.72
C SER A 240 3.53 -14.34 -17.53
N ARG A 241 4.19 -15.50 -17.46
CA ARG A 241 5.42 -15.79 -18.22
C ARG A 241 5.14 -16.61 -19.46
#